data_2ca3f90e2575936efa1aacb2d27a6887
#
_entry.id   2ca3f90e2575936efa1aacb2d27a6887
#
_cell.length_a   1.000
_cell.length_b   1.000
_cell.length_c   1.000
_cell.angle_alpha   90.00
_cell.angle_beta   90.00
_cell.angle_gamma   90.00
#
_symmetry.space_group_name_H-M   'P 1'
#
loop_
_entity.id
_entity.type
_entity.pdbx_description
1 polymer ?
#
loop_
_entity_poly.entity_id
_entity_poly.type
_entity_poly.pdbx_seq_one_letter_code
_entity_poly.pdbx_strand_id
1 'polypeptide(L)'
;MKITKEWAMPNRNTFSIPPINKFVKDNIFLKNVIIDPFANSSKFGTITNDLNPEFDTTFHLDALKFLKLQKSASADVVLYDPPYNLAQACECYNSFGKEKLELNVSNDKYWTECKKEVSRILKVGGVALCFGWNSNGIGKNNGMKMEEILLVAHGGMYYDTICTKEIKMNLYPLLGE
;
A
#
# COMPACT_ATOMS: atom_id res chain seq x y z
N MET A 1 -0.07 19.45 -5.97
CA MET A 1 0.20 18.04 -6.34
C MET A 1 1.39 18.02 -7.28
N LYS A 2 2.41 17.22 -6.96
CA LYS A 2 3.61 17.03 -7.77
C LYS A 2 3.43 15.76 -8.63
N ILE A 3 3.84 15.79 -9.90
CA ILE A 3 3.84 14.62 -10.78
C ILE A 3 5.22 14.49 -11.39
N THR A 4 5.82 13.31 -11.27
CA THR A 4 7.13 12.98 -11.82
C THR A 4 7.06 11.69 -12.62
N LYS A 5 7.97 11.51 -13.57
CA LYS A 5 8.10 10.30 -14.37
C LYS A 5 9.56 9.87 -14.39
N GLU A 6 9.78 8.60 -14.11
CA GLU A 6 11.10 7.97 -14.22
C GLU A 6 10.99 6.67 -15.01
N TRP A 7 12.12 6.14 -15.45
CA TRP A 7 12.18 4.84 -16.13
C TRP A 7 13.03 3.87 -15.32
N ALA A 8 12.55 2.64 -15.18
CA ALA A 8 13.29 1.56 -14.56
C ALA A 8 12.77 0.20 -15.04
N MET A 9 13.64 -0.81 -15.08
CA MET A 9 13.19 -2.18 -15.35
C MET A 9 12.25 -2.68 -14.24
N PRO A 10 11.17 -3.43 -14.60
CA PRO A 10 10.27 -4.00 -13.60
C PRO A 10 10.99 -5.08 -12.77
N ASN A 11 10.51 -5.27 -11.55
CA ASN A 11 10.98 -6.30 -10.64
C ASN A 11 9.78 -6.85 -9.83
N ARG A 12 9.81 -8.14 -9.48
CA ARG A 12 8.78 -8.76 -8.63
C ARG A 12 8.70 -8.13 -7.24
N ASN A 13 9.82 -7.60 -6.75
CA ASN A 13 9.89 -6.87 -5.49
C ASN A 13 9.76 -5.38 -5.79
N THR A 14 8.56 -4.85 -5.78
CA THR A 14 8.22 -3.46 -6.13
C THR A 14 9.19 -2.45 -5.49
N PHE A 15 9.48 -2.60 -4.21
CA PHE A 15 10.33 -1.67 -3.47
C PHE A 15 11.83 -1.82 -3.75
N SER A 16 12.26 -2.81 -4.54
CA SER A 16 13.64 -2.93 -5.03
C SER A 16 13.90 -2.11 -6.30
N ILE A 17 12.85 -1.65 -6.99
CA ILE A 17 12.95 -0.81 -8.18
C ILE A 17 13.50 0.57 -7.78
N PRO A 18 14.63 1.03 -8.34
CA PRO A 18 15.37 2.18 -7.79
C PRO A 18 14.55 3.45 -7.57
N PRO A 19 13.73 3.96 -8.53
CA PRO A 19 12.91 5.15 -8.27
C PRO A 19 11.85 4.92 -7.20
N ILE A 20 11.26 3.71 -7.12
CA ILE A 20 10.28 3.36 -6.09
C ILE A 20 10.96 3.27 -4.72
N ASN A 21 12.14 2.64 -4.65
CA ASN A 21 12.94 2.55 -3.42
C ASN A 21 13.24 3.93 -2.86
N LYS A 22 13.70 4.85 -3.74
CA LYS A 22 13.94 6.23 -3.36
C LYS A 22 12.66 6.92 -2.87
N PHE A 23 11.56 6.77 -3.61
CA PHE A 23 10.26 7.35 -3.24
C PHE A 23 9.80 6.89 -1.86
N VAL A 24 9.93 5.59 -1.56
CA VAL A 24 9.60 5.06 -0.23
C VAL A 24 10.53 5.66 0.82
N LYS A 25 11.84 5.61 0.64
CA LYS A 25 12.83 6.13 1.61
C LYS A 25 12.60 7.60 1.94
N ASP A 26 12.36 8.43 0.93
CA ASP A 26 12.14 9.87 1.12
C ASP A 26 10.87 10.16 1.97
N ASN A 27 9.90 9.25 1.96
CA ASN A 27 8.62 9.43 2.65
C ASN A 27 8.53 8.74 4.03
N ILE A 28 9.42 7.78 4.31
CA ILE A 28 9.47 7.10 5.62
C ILE A 28 10.53 7.67 6.55
N PHE A 29 11.36 8.58 6.07
CA PHE A 29 12.43 9.17 6.86
C PHE A 29 11.87 9.82 8.15
N LEU A 30 12.45 9.49 9.30
CA LEU A 30 12.02 9.92 10.64
C LEU A 30 10.60 9.49 11.04
N LYS A 31 10.03 8.47 10.40
CA LYS A 31 8.74 7.89 10.79
C LYS A 31 8.95 6.70 11.71
N ASN A 32 8.13 6.60 12.76
CA ASN A 32 8.29 5.57 13.79
C ASN A 32 7.42 4.35 13.55
N VAL A 33 6.17 4.55 13.11
CA VAL A 33 5.21 3.48 12.89
C VAL A 33 4.86 3.40 11.40
N ILE A 34 5.46 2.43 10.73
CA ILE A 34 5.27 2.15 9.31
C ILE A 34 4.61 0.77 9.19
N ILE A 35 3.39 0.74 8.67
CA ILE A 35 2.61 -0.50 8.50
C ILE A 35 2.68 -0.93 7.04
N ASP A 36 3.06 -2.19 6.81
CA ASP A 36 3.14 -2.81 5.49
C ASP A 36 2.28 -4.09 5.46
N PRO A 37 1.06 -4.02 4.90
CA PRO A 37 0.14 -5.18 4.86
C PRO A 37 0.51 -6.23 3.80
N PHE A 38 1.43 -5.92 2.87
CA PHE A 38 1.84 -6.77 1.75
C PHE A 38 3.37 -6.80 1.63
N ALA A 39 4.05 -7.05 2.74
CA ALA A 39 5.47 -6.77 2.86
C ALA A 39 6.38 -7.66 2.00
N ASN A 40 5.97 -8.89 1.67
CA ASN A 40 6.85 -9.81 0.97
C ASN A 40 8.22 -9.86 1.69
N SER A 41 9.31 -9.63 0.97
CA SER A 41 10.67 -9.55 1.52
C SER A 41 11.10 -8.15 1.96
N SER A 42 10.21 -7.15 1.87
CA SER A 42 10.48 -5.75 2.25
C SER A 42 10.77 -5.61 3.74
N LYS A 43 11.72 -4.73 4.07
CA LYS A 43 12.07 -4.39 5.46
C LYS A 43 11.80 -2.91 5.75
N PHE A 44 10.97 -2.24 4.95
CA PHE A 44 10.60 -0.84 5.20
C PHE A 44 9.57 -0.67 6.30
N GLY A 45 8.66 -1.64 6.46
CA GLY A 45 7.67 -1.62 7.52
C GLY A 45 8.26 -1.92 8.89
N THR A 46 7.78 -1.22 9.93
CA THR A 46 8.06 -1.57 11.34
C THR A 46 7.07 -2.59 11.89
N ILE A 47 5.89 -2.66 11.27
CA ILE A 47 4.88 -3.69 11.50
C ILE A 47 4.52 -4.24 10.12
N THR A 48 4.86 -5.50 9.88
CA THR A 48 4.78 -6.13 8.56
C THR A 48 3.80 -7.30 8.58
N ASN A 49 3.11 -7.49 7.47
CA ASN A 49 2.26 -8.66 7.23
C ASN A 49 2.48 -9.17 5.82
N ASP A 50 2.46 -10.46 5.66
CA ASP A 50 2.30 -11.12 4.38
C ASP A 50 1.51 -12.41 4.58
N LEU A 51 0.68 -12.79 3.62
CA LEU A 51 -0.09 -14.02 3.73
C LEU A 51 0.79 -15.25 3.57
N ASN A 52 1.91 -15.14 2.84
CA ASN A 52 2.88 -16.22 2.68
C ASN A 52 3.75 -16.36 3.94
N PRO A 53 3.67 -17.51 4.65
CA PRO A 53 4.43 -17.74 5.88
C PRO A 53 5.96 -17.92 5.65
N GLU A 54 6.41 -18.02 4.41
CA GLU A 54 7.85 -18.12 4.09
C GLU A 54 8.56 -16.76 4.23
N PHE A 55 7.82 -15.65 4.19
CA PHE A 55 8.41 -14.33 4.39
C PHE A 55 8.59 -14.04 5.88
N ASP A 56 9.73 -13.45 6.21
CA ASP A 56 10.04 -13.00 7.57
C ASP A 56 9.28 -11.68 7.86
N THR A 57 8.02 -11.83 8.25
CA THR A 57 7.09 -10.73 8.60
C THR A 57 6.52 -10.92 10.00
N THR A 58 6.02 -9.83 10.58
CA THR A 58 5.46 -9.85 11.95
C THR A 58 4.17 -10.67 12.03
N PHE A 59 3.36 -10.65 10.97
CA PHE A 59 2.08 -11.34 10.87
C PHE A 59 1.97 -12.10 9.55
N HIS A 60 1.16 -13.19 9.56
CA HIS A 60 0.82 -13.99 8.38
C HIS A 60 -0.70 -14.12 8.25
N LEU A 61 -1.35 -12.98 8.08
CA LEU A 61 -2.80 -12.88 8.05
C LEU A 61 -3.30 -12.38 6.68
N ASP A 62 -4.56 -12.65 6.40
CA ASP A 62 -5.28 -11.90 5.36
C ASP A 62 -5.17 -10.40 5.62
N ALA A 63 -4.91 -9.62 4.55
CA ALA A 63 -4.58 -8.20 4.69
C ALA A 63 -5.70 -7.39 5.38
N LEU A 64 -6.97 -7.68 5.09
CA LEU A 64 -8.08 -7.00 5.75
C LEU A 64 -8.18 -7.37 7.23
N LYS A 65 -7.96 -8.65 7.56
CA LYS A 65 -7.90 -9.10 8.97
C LYS A 65 -6.76 -8.42 9.70
N PHE A 66 -5.57 -8.37 9.10
CA PHE A 66 -4.41 -7.68 9.66
C PHE A 66 -4.68 -6.19 9.90
N LEU A 67 -5.21 -5.48 8.90
CA LEU A 67 -5.53 -4.05 9.02
C LEU A 67 -6.54 -3.78 10.14
N LYS A 68 -7.56 -4.63 10.30
CA LYS A 68 -8.56 -4.51 11.37
C LYS A 68 -7.99 -4.67 12.79
N LEU A 69 -6.89 -5.41 12.94
CA LEU A 69 -6.20 -5.56 14.23
C LEU A 69 -5.44 -4.29 14.65
N GLN A 70 -5.11 -3.42 13.72
CA GLN A 70 -4.33 -2.22 14.01
C GLN A 70 -5.20 -1.15 14.69
N LYS A 71 -4.63 -0.44 15.65
CA LYS A 71 -5.31 0.66 16.34
C LYS A 71 -5.60 1.82 15.40
N SER A 72 -6.74 2.50 15.58
CA SER A 72 -7.03 3.75 14.87
C SER A 72 -5.99 4.82 15.19
N ALA A 73 -5.64 5.64 14.19
CA ALA A 73 -4.72 6.76 14.32
C ALA A 73 -3.38 6.37 14.97
N SER A 74 -2.83 5.20 14.64
CA SER A 74 -1.57 4.68 15.19
C SER A 74 -0.39 4.77 14.21
N ALA A 75 -0.64 4.72 12.91
CA ALA A 75 0.40 4.69 11.90
C ALA A 75 0.82 6.09 11.43
N ASP A 76 2.12 6.28 11.26
CA ASP A 76 2.69 7.45 10.59
C ASP A 76 2.67 7.27 9.07
N VAL A 77 2.92 6.04 8.60
CA VAL A 77 2.92 5.68 7.19
C VAL A 77 2.27 4.31 7.00
N VAL A 78 1.54 4.14 5.91
CA VAL A 78 1.11 2.84 5.39
C VAL A 78 1.69 2.66 3.98
N LEU A 79 2.38 1.53 3.76
CA LEU A 79 2.83 1.09 2.44
C LEU A 79 1.76 0.15 1.88
N TYR A 80 1.03 0.58 0.85
CA TYR A 80 -0.10 -0.17 0.32
C TYR A 80 0.20 -0.65 -1.10
N ASP A 81 0.77 -1.87 -1.21
CA ASP A 81 1.17 -2.53 -2.46
C ASP A 81 0.41 -3.85 -2.67
N PRO A 82 -0.93 -3.79 -2.84
CA PRO A 82 -1.74 -4.99 -3.03
C PRO A 82 -1.47 -5.61 -4.40
N PRO A 83 -1.84 -6.88 -4.63
CA PRO A 83 -1.88 -7.46 -5.97
C PRO A 83 -2.69 -6.57 -6.92
N TYR A 84 -2.13 -6.26 -8.10
CA TYR A 84 -2.71 -5.28 -9.01
C TYR A 84 -3.90 -5.80 -9.80
N ASN A 85 -4.06 -7.11 -9.87
CA ASN A 85 -5.21 -7.77 -10.49
C ASN A 85 -5.50 -9.12 -9.84
N LEU A 86 -6.64 -9.71 -10.22
CA LEU A 86 -7.08 -11.00 -9.70
C LEU A 86 -6.11 -12.16 -10.03
N ALA A 87 -5.47 -12.13 -11.20
CA ALA A 87 -4.51 -13.16 -11.60
C ALA A 87 -3.29 -13.15 -10.68
N GLN A 88 -2.71 -11.99 -10.39
CA GLN A 88 -1.62 -11.85 -9.42
C GLN A 88 -2.04 -12.28 -8.01
N ALA A 89 -3.24 -11.91 -7.59
CA ALA A 89 -3.78 -12.38 -6.31
C ALA A 89 -3.83 -13.92 -6.29
N CYS A 90 -4.39 -14.55 -7.32
CA CYS A 90 -4.47 -16.00 -7.43
C CYS A 90 -3.08 -16.65 -7.46
N GLU A 91 -2.11 -16.09 -8.19
CA GLU A 91 -0.72 -16.59 -8.23
C GLU A 91 -0.08 -16.55 -6.84
N CYS A 92 -0.24 -15.44 -6.12
CA CYS A 92 0.24 -15.34 -4.75
C CYS A 92 -0.33 -16.45 -3.86
N TYR A 93 -1.63 -16.70 -3.92
CA TYR A 93 -2.28 -17.71 -3.08
C TYR A 93 -1.95 -19.14 -3.50
N ASN A 94 -1.86 -19.43 -4.79
CA ASN A 94 -1.50 -20.75 -5.29
C ASN A 94 -0.05 -21.13 -4.96
N SER A 95 0.84 -20.15 -4.83
CA SER A 95 2.27 -20.40 -4.56
C SER A 95 2.55 -21.07 -3.20
N PHE A 96 1.61 -21.00 -2.25
CA PHE A 96 1.74 -21.64 -0.92
C PHE A 96 0.63 -22.62 -0.58
N GLY A 97 0.00 -23.23 -1.61
CA GLY A 97 -0.87 -24.40 -1.43
C GLY A 97 -2.19 -24.15 -0.71
N LYS A 98 -2.62 -22.88 -0.61
CA LYS A 98 -3.98 -22.57 -0.17
C LYS A 98 -4.89 -22.67 -1.37
N GLU A 99 -5.70 -23.76 -1.40
CA GLU A 99 -6.79 -23.88 -2.35
C GLU A 99 -7.65 -22.61 -2.35
N LYS A 100 -8.06 -22.24 -3.59
CA LYS A 100 -8.95 -21.11 -3.89
C LYS A 100 -9.60 -20.52 -2.66
N LEU A 101 -9.02 -19.46 -2.24
CA LEU A 101 -9.57 -18.53 -1.31
C LEU A 101 -11.04 -18.72 -1.02
N GLU A 102 -11.37 -18.56 0.21
CA GLU A 102 -12.52 -17.75 0.62
C GLU A 102 -12.35 -16.35 -0.01
N LEU A 103 -12.45 -16.30 -1.35
CA LEU A 103 -12.13 -15.18 -2.23
C LEU A 103 -13.15 -14.06 -2.10
N ASN A 104 -13.11 -13.40 -0.99
CA ASN A 104 -13.58 -12.03 -0.98
C ASN A 104 -12.69 -11.09 -1.85
N VAL A 105 -11.50 -11.53 -2.27
CA VAL A 105 -10.50 -10.73 -3.03
C VAL A 105 -10.93 -10.42 -4.46
N SER A 106 -11.83 -11.20 -5.05
CA SER A 106 -12.42 -10.92 -6.36
C SER A 106 -13.49 -9.82 -6.32
N ASN A 107 -13.81 -9.31 -5.12
CA ASN A 107 -14.87 -8.35 -4.91
C ASN A 107 -14.26 -6.96 -4.65
N ASP A 108 -14.66 -5.97 -5.43
CA ASP A 108 -14.33 -4.55 -5.21
C ASP A 108 -14.61 -4.08 -3.79
N LYS A 109 -15.56 -4.70 -3.11
CA LYS A 109 -15.90 -4.45 -1.71
C LYS A 109 -14.72 -4.76 -0.77
N TYR A 110 -13.98 -5.84 -1.00
CA TYR A 110 -12.82 -6.21 -0.17
C TYR A 110 -11.75 -5.12 -0.20
N TRP A 111 -11.36 -4.68 -1.40
CA TRP A 111 -10.35 -3.64 -1.55
C TRP A 111 -10.83 -2.28 -1.03
N THR A 112 -12.13 -2.00 -1.17
CA THR A 112 -12.74 -0.81 -0.57
C THR A 112 -12.65 -0.83 0.95
N GLU A 113 -12.92 -1.96 1.59
CA GLU A 113 -12.77 -2.12 3.05
C GLU A 113 -11.30 -2.00 3.48
N CYS A 114 -10.34 -2.60 2.75
CA CYS A 114 -8.92 -2.40 3.02
C CYS A 114 -8.54 -0.92 3.00
N LYS A 115 -8.99 -0.15 2.00
CA LYS A 115 -8.71 1.29 1.90
C LYS A 115 -9.32 2.08 3.06
N LYS A 116 -10.52 1.75 3.51
CA LYS A 116 -11.12 2.35 4.71
C LYS A 116 -10.28 2.09 5.95
N GLU A 117 -9.82 0.86 6.13
CA GLU A 117 -8.98 0.48 7.26
C GLU A 117 -7.61 1.19 7.20
N VAL A 118 -6.98 1.29 6.03
CA VAL A 118 -5.76 2.09 5.85
C VAL A 118 -5.98 3.53 6.30
N SER A 119 -7.08 4.14 5.88
CA SER A 119 -7.41 5.48 6.35
C SER A 119 -7.64 5.54 7.86
N ARG A 120 -8.36 4.57 8.44
CA ARG A 120 -8.65 4.53 9.87
C ARG A 120 -7.38 4.47 10.73
N ILE A 121 -6.41 3.65 10.34
CA ILE A 121 -5.17 3.43 11.11
C ILE A 121 -4.18 4.59 10.99
N LEU A 122 -4.23 5.37 9.90
CA LEU A 122 -3.37 6.54 9.76
C LEU A 122 -3.73 7.64 10.76
N LYS A 123 -2.71 8.25 11.36
CA LYS A 123 -2.83 9.51 12.08
C LYS A 123 -3.26 10.63 11.13
N VAL A 124 -3.87 11.68 11.64
CA VAL A 124 -4.03 12.94 10.88
C VAL A 124 -2.63 13.46 10.50
N GLY A 125 -2.43 13.81 9.23
CA GLY A 125 -1.11 14.12 8.68
C GLY A 125 -0.24 12.89 8.36
N GLY A 126 -0.71 11.68 8.66
CA GLY A 126 -0.07 10.42 8.26
C GLY A 126 -0.15 10.20 6.75
N VAL A 127 0.75 9.40 6.23
CA VAL A 127 0.99 9.22 4.79
C VAL A 127 0.57 7.83 4.34
N ALA A 128 -0.21 7.72 3.26
CA ALA A 128 -0.35 6.49 2.49
C ALA A 128 0.53 6.56 1.24
N LEU A 129 1.39 5.56 1.06
CA LEU A 129 2.09 5.31 -0.20
C LEU A 129 1.43 4.12 -0.87
N CYS A 130 0.81 4.35 -2.03
CA CYS A 130 0.12 3.29 -2.77
C CYS A 130 0.84 3.01 -4.08
N PHE A 131 0.85 1.74 -4.46
CA PHE A 131 1.52 1.24 -5.66
C PHE A 131 0.52 0.44 -6.49
N GLY A 132 0.58 0.58 -7.81
CA GLY A 132 -0.36 -0.12 -8.69
C GLY A 132 -0.35 0.39 -10.12
N TRP A 133 -1.37 0.02 -10.88
CA TRP A 133 -1.54 0.42 -12.29
C TRP A 133 -2.48 1.64 -12.46
N ASN A 134 -2.94 2.23 -11.37
CA ASN A 134 -3.79 3.41 -11.40
C ASN A 134 -3.40 4.38 -10.28
N SER A 135 -3.84 5.63 -10.42
CA SER A 135 -3.55 6.71 -9.47
C SER A 135 -4.65 6.95 -8.44
N ASN A 136 -5.56 6.00 -8.23
CA ASN A 136 -6.70 6.19 -7.32
C ASN A 136 -6.31 6.28 -5.85
N GLY A 137 -5.18 5.66 -5.49
CA GLY A 137 -4.69 5.63 -4.11
C GLY A 137 -5.73 5.07 -3.12
N ILE A 138 -5.68 5.55 -1.89
CA ILE A 138 -6.69 5.29 -0.85
C ILE A 138 -7.95 6.13 -1.14
N GLY A 139 -7.76 7.37 -1.57
CA GLY A 139 -8.76 8.20 -2.20
C GLY A 139 -9.42 9.22 -1.29
N LYS A 140 -9.94 10.28 -1.93
CA LYS A 140 -10.59 11.42 -1.28
C LYS A 140 -11.79 11.00 -0.41
N ASN A 141 -12.57 10.01 -0.84
CA ASN A 141 -13.74 9.53 -0.09
C ASN A 141 -13.36 8.88 1.25
N ASN A 142 -12.09 8.49 1.42
CA ASN A 142 -11.54 8.01 2.68
C ASN A 142 -10.78 9.11 3.44
N GLY A 143 -11.00 10.39 3.11
CA GLY A 143 -10.38 11.52 3.79
C GLY A 143 -8.91 11.73 3.48
N MET A 144 -8.45 11.26 2.32
CA MET A 144 -7.06 11.44 1.87
C MET A 144 -6.96 12.57 0.86
N LYS A 145 -5.82 13.26 0.88
CA LYS A 145 -5.45 14.29 -0.09
C LYS A 145 -4.22 13.83 -0.86
N MET A 146 -4.34 13.78 -2.18
CA MET A 146 -3.23 13.45 -3.07
C MET A 146 -2.19 14.58 -3.08
N GLU A 147 -0.93 14.25 -2.79
CA GLU A 147 0.20 15.18 -2.78
C GLU A 147 1.17 14.95 -3.93
N GLU A 148 1.48 13.68 -4.24
CA GLU A 148 2.47 13.35 -5.24
C GLU A 148 2.10 12.09 -6.02
N ILE A 149 2.43 12.06 -7.30
CA ILE A 149 2.37 10.89 -8.16
C ILE A 149 3.73 10.71 -8.82
N LEU A 150 4.32 9.52 -8.67
CA LEU A 150 5.48 9.07 -9.42
C LEU A 150 5.04 8.00 -10.41
N LEU A 151 5.20 8.28 -11.71
CA LEU A 151 5.01 7.30 -12.77
C LEU A 151 6.36 6.62 -13.05
N VAL A 152 6.45 5.32 -12.82
CA VAL A 152 7.62 4.51 -13.17
C VAL A 152 7.32 3.73 -14.43
N ALA A 153 7.85 4.22 -15.55
CA ALA A 153 7.71 3.57 -16.84
C ALA A 153 8.66 2.38 -16.94
N HIS A 154 8.11 1.22 -17.34
CA HIS A 154 8.89 -0.01 -17.51
C HIS A 154 9.21 -0.34 -18.96
N GLY A 155 8.52 0.30 -19.90
CA GLY A 155 8.69 0.11 -21.33
C GLY A 155 8.27 -1.26 -21.86
N GLY A 156 8.35 -1.43 -23.17
CA GLY A 156 8.05 -2.69 -23.81
C GLY A 156 6.62 -3.19 -23.57
N MET A 157 6.49 -4.44 -23.12
CA MET A 157 5.20 -5.09 -22.86
C MET A 157 4.79 -5.06 -21.37
N TYR A 158 5.48 -4.28 -20.54
CA TYR A 158 5.21 -4.19 -19.10
C TYR A 158 4.29 -3.00 -18.79
N TYR A 159 3.37 -3.20 -17.86
CA TYR A 159 2.58 -2.10 -17.34
C TYR A 159 3.43 -1.21 -16.44
N ASP A 160 3.26 0.10 -16.57
CA ASP A 160 3.93 1.09 -15.72
C ASP A 160 3.43 0.95 -14.26
N THR A 161 4.31 1.21 -13.30
CA THR A 161 3.93 1.31 -11.90
C THR A 161 3.63 2.77 -11.54
N ILE A 162 2.44 3.01 -11.00
CA ILE A 162 2.03 4.32 -10.51
C ILE A 162 2.13 4.30 -8.99
N CYS A 163 3.02 5.15 -8.46
CA CYS A 163 3.19 5.35 -7.03
C CYS A 163 2.47 6.63 -6.63
N THR A 164 1.63 6.58 -5.61
CA THR A 164 0.93 7.77 -5.10
C THR A 164 1.31 8.02 -3.65
N LYS A 165 1.42 9.30 -3.30
CA LYS A 165 1.51 9.78 -1.94
C LYS A 165 0.27 10.57 -1.59
N GLU A 166 -0.41 10.13 -0.56
CA GLU A 166 -1.59 10.79 -0.02
C GLU A 166 -1.42 11.10 1.46
N ILE A 167 -1.98 12.22 1.92
CA ILE A 167 -1.96 12.64 3.32
C ILE A 167 -3.35 12.53 3.91
N LYS A 168 -3.45 11.94 5.09
CA LYS A 168 -4.68 11.89 5.88
C LYS A 168 -5.07 13.27 6.36
N MET A 169 -6.22 13.75 5.90
CA MET A 169 -6.77 15.04 6.30
C MET A 169 -7.54 14.95 7.63
N ASN A 170 -7.57 16.05 8.35
CA ASN A 170 -8.54 16.20 9.41
C ASN A 170 -9.92 16.43 8.78
N LEU A 171 -10.85 15.49 8.96
CA LEU A 171 -12.22 15.60 8.45
C LEU A 171 -13.09 16.59 9.28
N TYR A 172 -12.60 16.99 10.44
CA TYR A 172 -13.23 17.99 11.28
C TYR A 172 -12.29 19.21 11.32
N PRO A 173 -12.47 20.23 10.44
CA PRO A 173 -11.85 21.51 10.71
C PRO A 173 -12.34 21.94 12.07
N LEU A 174 -11.40 22.33 12.96
CA LEU A 174 -11.73 22.90 14.25
C LEU A 174 -12.80 23.96 14.02
N LEU A 175 -14.00 23.77 14.56
CA LEU A 175 -15.03 24.79 14.61
C LEU A 175 -14.46 25.91 15.50
N GLY A 176 -13.93 26.96 14.88
CA GLY A 176 -13.49 28.15 15.59
C GLY A 176 -12.08 28.63 15.19
N GLU A 177 -11.99 29.33 14.08
CA GLU A 177 -11.22 30.56 13.90
C GLU A 177 -11.99 31.49 12.98
#